data_519b450694178093b7e484bb48e5151c
#
_entry.id   519b450694178093b7e484bb48e5151c
#
_cell.length_a   1.000
_cell.length_b   1.000
_cell.length_c   1.000
_cell.angle_alpha   90.00
_cell.angle_beta   90.00
_cell.angle_gamma   90.00
#
_symmetry.space_group_name_H-M   'P 1'
#
loop_
_entity.id
_entity.type
_entity.pdbx_description
1 polymer ?
#
loop_
_entity_poly.entity_id
_entity_poly.type
_entity_poly.pdbx_seq_one_letter_code
_entity_poly.pdbx_strand_id
1 'polypeptide(L)'
;MLHQETVQPAKPDALAIGTFGGNWTRYVTWVAQISVAAILAQTLFFKFTYAPETQVIFADRGGRPAATIMGVLELICVVLLLMPRTAAIGAGLSLIVISGAIFTHLTSLGIQIVDPTTGEADGGLLFGLASAVALGSIIVLAIRWRELPYVGDYLRRF
;
A
#
# COMPACT_ATOMS: atom_id res chain seq x y z
N MET A 1 35.21 47.12 -40.06
CA MET A 1 35.09 45.92 -39.25
C MET A 1 33.70 45.92 -38.64
N LEU A 2 32.79 45.18 -39.26
CA LEU A 2 31.40 45.08 -38.78
C LEU A 2 31.32 43.83 -37.87
N HIS A 3 31.07 44.04 -36.58
CA HIS A 3 30.78 42.95 -35.64
C HIS A 3 29.44 42.32 -36.04
N GLN A 4 29.46 41.13 -36.58
CA GLN A 4 28.26 40.28 -36.67
C GLN A 4 27.94 39.76 -35.28
N GLU A 5 26.94 40.34 -34.63
CA GLU A 5 26.26 39.70 -33.48
C GLU A 5 25.55 38.46 -34.02
N THR A 6 26.08 37.30 -33.66
CA THR A 6 25.37 36.03 -33.86
C THR A 6 24.19 36.00 -32.91
N VAL A 7 23.00 36.29 -33.42
CA VAL A 7 21.74 36.05 -32.69
C VAL A 7 21.63 34.54 -32.45
N GLN A 8 21.89 34.13 -31.22
CA GLN A 8 21.67 32.78 -30.80
C GLN A 8 20.14 32.49 -30.81
N PRO A 9 19.66 31.47 -31.54
CA PRO A 9 18.24 31.17 -31.53
C PRO A 9 17.82 30.88 -30.09
N ALA A 10 16.78 31.56 -29.64
CA ALA A 10 16.17 31.32 -28.33
C ALA A 10 15.87 29.81 -28.20
N LYS A 11 16.49 29.19 -27.21
CA LYS A 11 16.19 27.82 -26.84
C LYS A 11 14.68 27.73 -26.66
N PRO A 12 13.94 26.85 -27.38
CA PRO A 12 12.53 26.72 -27.14
C PRO A 12 12.40 26.33 -25.68
N ASP A 13 11.78 27.22 -24.92
CA ASP A 13 11.44 26.96 -23.54
C ASP A 13 10.71 25.60 -23.54
N ALA A 14 11.43 24.59 -23.07
CA ALA A 14 10.87 23.28 -22.89
C ALA A 14 9.57 23.53 -22.13
N LEU A 15 8.45 23.26 -22.78
CA LEU A 15 7.11 23.37 -22.24
C LEU A 15 7.21 22.96 -20.76
N ALA A 16 7.10 23.94 -19.89
CA ALA A 16 6.97 23.76 -18.47
C ALA A 16 5.65 22.99 -18.26
N ILE A 17 5.72 21.69 -18.53
CA ILE A 17 4.72 20.73 -18.02
C ILE A 17 4.90 20.83 -16.52
N GLY A 18 4.00 21.63 -15.96
CA GLY A 18 4.07 22.21 -14.64
C GLY A 18 4.59 21.25 -13.61
N THR A 19 5.51 21.71 -12.83
CA THR A 19 5.87 21.23 -11.51
C THR A 19 4.66 21.26 -10.56
N PHE A 20 3.58 20.56 -10.95
CA PHE A 20 2.50 20.23 -10.03
C PHE A 20 2.92 19.14 -9.02
N GLY A 21 4.21 18.71 -9.05
CA GLY A 21 4.68 17.51 -8.37
C GLY A 21 5.27 17.68 -6.98
N GLY A 22 5.77 18.86 -6.58
CA GLY A 22 6.68 18.93 -5.44
C GLY A 22 6.01 18.58 -4.08
N ASN A 23 5.06 19.38 -3.64
CA ASN A 23 4.51 19.22 -2.30
C ASN A 23 3.26 18.32 -2.26
N TRP A 24 2.37 18.43 -3.24
CA TRP A 24 1.13 17.67 -3.29
C TRP A 24 1.38 16.15 -3.36
N THR A 25 2.26 15.71 -4.23
CA THR A 25 2.63 14.29 -4.36
C THR A 25 3.16 13.74 -3.04
N ARG A 26 3.99 14.52 -2.34
CA ARG A 26 4.49 14.17 -1.02
C ARG A 26 3.38 14.02 0.01
N TYR A 27 2.42 14.95 0.05
CA TYR A 27 1.27 14.87 0.98
C TYR A 27 0.40 13.64 0.66
N VAL A 28 0.03 13.44 -0.60
CA VAL A 28 -0.77 12.29 -1.03
C VAL A 28 -0.08 10.98 -0.64
N THR A 29 1.22 10.86 -0.88
CA THR A 29 1.98 9.66 -0.52
C THR A 29 1.98 9.43 0.98
N TRP A 30 2.23 10.45 1.79
CA TRP A 30 2.23 10.32 3.24
C TRP A 30 0.84 9.97 3.79
N VAL A 31 -0.22 10.61 3.28
CA VAL A 31 -1.59 10.28 3.67
C VAL A 31 -1.90 8.83 3.34
N ALA A 32 -1.59 8.37 2.11
CA ALA A 32 -1.80 6.98 1.73
C ALA A 32 -1.00 6.00 2.60
N GLN A 33 0.29 6.27 2.86
CA GLN A 33 1.14 5.44 3.71
C GLN A 33 0.60 5.32 5.15
N ILE A 34 0.25 6.45 5.76
CA ILE A 34 -0.27 6.47 7.13
C ILE A 34 -1.62 5.76 7.19
N SER A 35 -2.51 5.98 6.22
CA SER A 35 -3.81 5.31 6.17
C SER A 35 -3.66 3.80 6.03
N VAL A 36 -2.82 3.32 5.11
CA VAL A 36 -2.54 1.89 4.95
C VAL A 36 -1.93 1.31 6.22
N ALA A 37 -0.92 1.97 6.80
CA ALA A 37 -0.27 1.52 8.01
C ALA A 37 -1.25 1.46 9.20
N ALA A 38 -2.13 2.46 9.35
CA ALA A 38 -3.13 2.51 10.41
C ALA A 38 -4.16 1.38 10.28
N ILE A 39 -4.67 1.13 9.07
CA ILE A 39 -5.62 0.03 8.82
C ILE A 39 -4.95 -1.32 9.13
N LEU A 40 -3.74 -1.57 8.63
CA LEU A 40 -3.00 -2.80 8.93
C LEU A 40 -2.71 -2.93 10.43
N ALA A 41 -2.29 -1.85 11.10
CA ALA A 41 -2.02 -1.86 12.54
C ALA A 41 -3.28 -2.19 13.35
N GLN A 42 -4.44 -1.68 12.95
CA GLN A 42 -5.72 -2.02 13.59
C GLN A 42 -6.02 -3.52 13.47
N THR A 43 -5.78 -4.12 12.30
CA THR A 43 -6.06 -5.56 12.09
C THR A 43 -5.13 -6.47 12.90
N LEU A 44 -3.96 -5.99 13.33
CA LEU A 44 -3.04 -6.74 14.19
C LEU A 44 -3.67 -7.11 15.53
N PHE A 45 -4.44 -6.18 16.13
CA PHE A 45 -5.14 -6.46 17.39
C PHE A 45 -6.01 -7.69 17.26
N PHE A 46 -6.85 -7.78 16.24
CA PHE A 46 -7.75 -8.91 16.00
C PHE A 46 -7.00 -10.22 15.75
N LYS A 47 -5.88 -10.18 15.03
CA LYS A 47 -5.08 -11.37 14.71
C LYS A 47 -4.31 -11.90 15.93
N PHE A 48 -3.72 -11.03 16.73
CA PHE A 48 -2.95 -11.45 17.90
C PHE A 48 -3.84 -11.88 19.07
N THR A 49 -5.01 -11.24 19.25
CA THR A 49 -6.00 -11.66 20.24
C THR A 49 -6.80 -12.89 19.78
N TYR A 50 -6.71 -13.21 18.47
CA TYR A 50 -7.51 -14.26 17.85
C TYR A 50 -9.01 -14.04 18.06
N ALA A 51 -9.45 -12.82 17.78
CA ALA A 51 -10.83 -12.37 17.90
C ALA A 51 -11.80 -13.23 17.05
N PRO A 52 -13.11 -13.23 17.35
CA PRO A 52 -14.10 -14.09 16.69
C PRO A 52 -14.05 -14.02 15.15
N GLU A 53 -13.88 -12.82 14.57
CA GLU A 53 -13.78 -12.63 13.12
C GLU A 53 -12.51 -13.32 12.56
N THR A 54 -11.41 -13.25 13.30
CA THR A 54 -10.16 -13.92 12.91
C THR A 54 -10.32 -15.43 12.99
N GLN A 55 -11.07 -15.95 13.95
CA GLN A 55 -11.37 -17.38 14.04
C GLN A 55 -12.12 -17.88 12.82
N VAL A 56 -13.14 -17.14 12.36
CA VAL A 56 -13.89 -17.46 11.14
C VAL A 56 -12.97 -17.48 9.92
N ILE A 57 -12.12 -16.43 9.77
CA ILE A 57 -11.24 -16.30 8.61
C ILE A 57 -10.21 -17.45 8.54
N PHE A 58 -9.68 -17.87 9.68
CA PHE A 58 -8.58 -18.84 9.76
C PHE A 58 -9.00 -20.24 10.17
N ALA A 59 -10.29 -20.52 10.40
CA ALA A 59 -10.80 -21.83 10.84
C ALA A 59 -10.21 -23.00 10.01
N ASP A 60 -10.35 -22.92 8.69
CA ASP A 60 -9.89 -23.95 7.75
C ASP A 60 -8.53 -23.63 7.11
N ARG A 61 -7.82 -22.61 7.62
CA ARG A 61 -6.58 -22.06 7.03
C ARG A 61 -5.41 -22.07 7.99
N GLY A 62 -5.37 -23.04 8.89
CA GLY A 62 -4.29 -23.23 9.85
C GLY A 62 -4.52 -22.54 11.21
N GLY A 63 -5.71 -22.01 11.48
CA GLY A 63 -6.13 -21.51 12.78
C GLY A 63 -5.26 -20.38 13.33
N ARG A 64 -5.10 -20.38 14.66
CA ARG A 64 -4.33 -19.34 15.37
C ARG A 64 -2.87 -19.20 14.92
N PRO A 65 -2.09 -20.26 14.63
CA PRO A 65 -0.74 -20.10 14.11
C PRO A 65 -0.69 -19.31 12.79
N ALA A 66 -1.58 -19.61 11.84
CA ALA A 66 -1.64 -18.91 10.57
C ALA A 66 -2.06 -17.45 10.75
N ALA A 67 -3.02 -17.15 11.62
CA ALA A 67 -3.41 -15.79 11.97
C ALA A 67 -2.22 -14.99 12.55
N THR A 68 -1.44 -15.62 13.44
CA THR A 68 -0.25 -14.99 14.05
C THR A 68 0.83 -14.70 12.99
N ILE A 69 1.11 -15.65 12.10
CA ILE A 69 2.08 -15.45 11.01
C ILE A 69 1.63 -14.30 10.11
N MET A 70 0.36 -14.26 9.74
CA MET A 70 -0.20 -13.16 8.95
C MET A 70 -0.09 -11.82 9.68
N GLY A 71 -0.38 -11.78 10.98
CA GLY A 71 -0.20 -10.59 11.81
C GLY A 71 1.25 -10.11 11.82
N VAL A 72 2.23 -11.02 11.93
CA VAL A 72 3.66 -10.65 11.84
C VAL A 72 4.02 -10.08 10.48
N LEU A 73 3.53 -10.65 9.39
CA LEU A 73 3.75 -10.12 8.03
C LEU A 73 3.15 -8.72 7.87
N GLU A 74 1.94 -8.50 8.37
CA GLU A 74 1.32 -7.17 8.36
C GLU A 74 2.09 -6.16 9.24
N LEU A 75 2.60 -6.58 10.39
CA LEU A 75 3.45 -5.72 11.22
C LEU A 75 4.72 -5.30 10.48
N ILE A 76 5.36 -6.21 9.76
CA ILE A 76 6.51 -5.89 8.90
C ILE A 76 6.10 -4.87 7.83
N CYS A 77 4.94 -5.04 7.19
CA CYS A 77 4.41 -4.07 6.23
C CYS A 77 4.25 -2.68 6.85
N VAL A 78 3.66 -2.60 8.05
CA VAL A 78 3.48 -1.35 8.80
C VAL A 78 4.82 -0.65 9.04
N VAL A 79 5.81 -1.37 9.55
CA VAL A 79 7.14 -0.82 9.83
C VAL A 79 7.79 -0.31 8.54
N LEU A 80 7.76 -1.10 7.47
CA LEU A 80 8.35 -0.73 6.18
C LEU A 80 7.65 0.48 5.54
N LEU A 81 6.32 0.58 5.66
CA LEU A 81 5.54 1.71 5.16
C LEU A 81 5.87 3.01 5.89
N LEU A 82 6.07 2.96 7.21
CA LEU A 82 6.37 4.15 8.01
C LEU A 82 7.81 4.63 7.85
N MET A 83 8.71 3.80 7.33
CA MET A 83 10.09 4.19 7.04
C MET A 83 10.21 4.74 5.62
N PRO A 84 10.61 6.02 5.42
CA PRO A 84 10.61 6.65 4.11
C PRO A 84 11.43 5.93 3.03
N ARG A 85 12.52 5.27 3.43
CA ARG A 85 13.42 4.56 2.50
C ARG A 85 12.92 3.20 2.04
N THR A 86 12.00 2.60 2.79
CA THR A 86 11.46 1.25 2.53
C THR A 86 9.99 1.25 2.18
N ALA A 87 9.36 2.43 2.11
CA ALA A 87 7.93 2.56 1.90
C ALA A 87 7.43 1.92 0.60
N ALA A 88 8.21 1.97 -0.48
CA ALA A 88 7.87 1.28 -1.73
C ALA A 88 7.86 -0.25 -1.56
N ILE A 89 8.83 -0.80 -0.81
CA ILE A 89 8.89 -2.24 -0.49
C ILE A 89 7.72 -2.61 0.41
N GLY A 90 7.45 -1.80 1.44
CA GLY A 90 6.31 -1.98 2.34
C GLY A 90 4.97 -1.98 1.60
N ALA A 91 4.78 -1.05 0.66
CA ALA A 91 3.57 -0.99 -0.16
C ALA A 91 3.43 -2.21 -1.09
N GLY A 92 4.52 -2.66 -1.72
CA GLY A 92 4.51 -3.88 -2.53
C GLY A 92 4.17 -5.13 -1.72
N LEU A 93 4.78 -5.28 -0.54
CA LEU A 93 4.49 -6.40 0.36
C LEU A 93 3.05 -6.34 0.89
N SER A 94 2.56 -5.15 1.29
CA SER A 94 1.17 -4.95 1.71
C SER A 94 0.19 -5.34 0.61
N LEU A 95 0.48 -4.99 -0.65
CA LEU A 95 -0.36 -5.34 -1.78
C LEU A 95 -0.43 -6.86 -1.99
N ILE A 96 0.68 -7.57 -1.85
CA ILE A 96 0.71 -9.04 -1.93
C ILE A 96 -0.13 -9.66 -0.81
N VAL A 97 0.10 -9.25 0.43
CA VAL A 97 -0.62 -9.78 1.61
C VAL A 97 -2.12 -9.52 1.49
N ILE A 98 -2.52 -8.29 1.15
CA ILE A 98 -3.93 -7.92 1.09
C ILE A 98 -4.65 -8.54 -0.12
N SER A 99 -3.94 -8.79 -1.22
CA SER A 99 -4.51 -9.52 -2.36
C SER A 99 -4.93 -10.92 -1.97
N GLY A 100 -4.19 -11.59 -1.10
CA GLY A 100 -4.57 -12.87 -0.50
C GLY A 100 -5.85 -12.77 0.33
N ALA A 101 -5.99 -11.71 1.12
CA ALA A 101 -7.20 -11.47 1.92
C ALA A 101 -8.42 -11.20 1.00
N ILE A 102 -8.27 -10.33 0.00
CA ILE A 102 -9.34 -10.05 -0.98
C ILE A 102 -9.74 -11.34 -1.71
N PHE A 103 -8.76 -12.13 -2.18
CA PHE A 103 -9.03 -13.41 -2.83
C PHE A 103 -9.82 -14.35 -1.93
N THR A 104 -9.49 -14.41 -0.65
CA THR A 104 -10.20 -15.22 0.34
C THR A 104 -11.66 -14.76 0.52
N HIS A 105 -11.90 -13.45 0.57
CA HIS A 105 -13.25 -12.91 0.60
C HIS A 105 -14.07 -13.28 -0.65
N LEU A 106 -13.47 -13.18 -1.81
CA LEU A 106 -14.17 -13.44 -3.08
C LEU A 106 -14.45 -14.92 -3.33
N THR A 107 -13.64 -15.82 -2.75
CA THR A 107 -13.76 -17.27 -3.05
C THR A 107 -14.43 -18.08 -1.95
N SER A 108 -14.30 -17.68 -0.70
CA SER A 108 -14.65 -18.54 0.43
C SER A 108 -15.46 -17.87 1.54
N LEU A 109 -15.15 -16.63 1.89
CA LEU A 109 -15.78 -15.96 3.03
C LEU A 109 -17.02 -15.15 2.65
N GLY A 110 -17.08 -14.68 1.40
CA GLY A 110 -18.05 -13.66 1.00
C GLY A 110 -17.57 -12.25 1.37
N ILE A 111 -18.38 -11.25 0.98
CA ILE A 111 -18.06 -9.83 1.25
C ILE A 111 -18.32 -9.49 2.72
N GLN A 112 -19.32 -10.12 3.33
CA GLN A 112 -19.70 -9.91 4.73
C GLN A 112 -19.28 -11.11 5.57
N ILE A 113 -18.68 -10.85 6.73
CA ILE A 113 -18.37 -11.88 7.71
C ILE A 113 -19.39 -11.79 8.85
N VAL A 114 -19.96 -12.93 9.21
CA VAL A 114 -20.89 -13.03 10.33
C VAL A 114 -20.12 -13.46 11.57
N ASP A 115 -20.21 -12.68 12.65
CA ASP A 115 -19.65 -13.06 13.96
C ASP A 115 -20.40 -14.28 14.49
N PRO A 116 -19.70 -15.41 14.76
CA PRO A 116 -20.33 -16.63 15.21
C PRO A 116 -20.89 -16.53 16.63
N THR A 117 -20.51 -15.51 17.41
CA THR A 117 -20.96 -15.32 18.79
C THR A 117 -22.21 -14.45 18.88
N THR A 118 -22.31 -13.42 18.06
CA THR A 118 -23.44 -12.46 18.06
C THR A 118 -24.43 -12.70 16.95
N GLY A 119 -24.02 -13.36 15.85
CA GLY A 119 -24.82 -13.52 14.64
C GLY A 119 -24.91 -12.25 13.79
N GLU A 120 -24.19 -11.19 14.17
CA GLU A 120 -24.17 -9.92 13.43
C GLU A 120 -23.19 -9.99 12.26
N ALA A 121 -23.59 -9.42 11.12
CA ALA A 121 -22.73 -9.29 9.96
C ALA A 121 -21.91 -7.98 10.05
N ASP A 122 -20.64 -8.03 9.64
CA ASP A 122 -19.73 -6.87 9.62
C ASP A 122 -20.10 -5.81 8.56
N GLY A 123 -21.17 -6.03 7.79
CA GLY A 123 -21.60 -5.13 6.72
C GLY A 123 -20.60 -4.99 5.55
N GLY A 124 -19.61 -5.88 5.46
CA GLY A 124 -18.54 -5.82 4.47
C GLY A 124 -17.38 -4.89 4.87
N LEU A 125 -17.30 -4.52 6.15
CA LEU A 125 -16.26 -3.61 6.66
C LEU A 125 -14.87 -4.18 6.41
N LEU A 126 -14.65 -5.46 6.70
CA LEU A 126 -13.33 -6.10 6.52
C LEU A 126 -12.90 -6.15 5.06
N PHE A 127 -13.83 -6.44 4.14
CA PHE A 127 -13.58 -6.39 2.71
C PHE A 127 -13.30 -4.96 2.23
N GLY A 128 -14.05 -3.97 2.74
CA GLY A 128 -13.85 -2.55 2.45
C GLY A 128 -12.47 -2.06 2.90
N LEU A 129 -12.05 -2.42 4.11
CA LEU A 129 -10.72 -2.10 4.63
C LEU A 129 -9.59 -2.76 3.80
N ALA A 130 -9.78 -4.02 3.42
CA ALA A 130 -8.83 -4.72 2.53
C ALA A 130 -8.70 -4.01 1.19
N SER A 131 -9.81 -3.58 0.60
CA SER A 131 -9.83 -2.82 -0.66
C SER A 131 -9.16 -1.46 -0.52
N ALA A 132 -9.38 -0.76 0.60
CA ALA A 132 -8.72 0.52 0.89
C ALA A 132 -7.20 0.37 1.04
N VAL A 133 -6.74 -0.69 1.71
CA VAL A 133 -5.30 -1.03 1.80
C VAL A 133 -4.72 -1.31 0.42
N ALA A 134 -5.41 -2.07 -0.43
CA ALA A 134 -4.95 -2.36 -1.79
C ALA A 134 -4.80 -1.07 -2.61
N LEU A 135 -5.81 -0.22 -2.63
CA LEU A 135 -5.78 1.07 -3.35
C LEU A 135 -4.67 1.99 -2.82
N GLY A 136 -4.58 2.15 -1.50
CA GLY A 136 -3.53 2.95 -0.89
C GLY A 136 -2.13 2.44 -1.20
N SER A 137 -1.92 1.12 -1.16
CA SER A 137 -0.64 0.48 -1.51
C SER A 137 -0.28 0.69 -2.99
N ILE A 138 -1.26 0.61 -3.90
CA ILE A 138 -1.05 0.92 -5.32
C ILE A 138 -0.62 2.38 -5.50
N ILE A 139 -1.28 3.32 -4.82
CA ILE A 139 -0.93 4.75 -4.89
C ILE A 139 0.51 4.98 -4.41
N VAL A 140 0.88 4.43 -3.24
CA VAL A 140 2.24 4.55 -2.70
C VAL A 140 3.25 3.95 -3.68
N LEU A 141 3.00 2.75 -4.18
CA LEU A 141 3.88 2.06 -5.11
C LEU A 141 4.03 2.84 -6.43
N ALA A 142 2.92 3.34 -7.01
CA ALA A 142 2.94 4.12 -8.24
C ALA A 142 3.72 5.44 -8.11
N ILE A 143 3.73 6.05 -6.93
CA ILE A 143 4.49 7.28 -6.70
C ILE A 143 5.97 6.97 -6.39
N ARG A 144 6.24 5.90 -5.63
CA ARG A 144 7.57 5.57 -5.12
C ARG A 144 8.26 4.40 -5.83
N TRP A 145 7.75 3.91 -6.96
CA TRP A 145 8.32 2.77 -7.67
C TRP A 145 9.81 2.92 -8.03
N ARG A 146 10.26 4.17 -8.23
CA ARG A 146 11.67 4.49 -8.53
C ARG A 146 12.60 4.32 -7.32
N GLU A 147 12.05 4.22 -6.11
CA GLU A 147 12.79 3.99 -4.87
C GLU A 147 13.06 2.49 -4.64
N LEU A 148 12.48 1.60 -5.45
CA LEU A 148 12.76 0.17 -5.40
C LEU A 148 14.22 -0.09 -5.80
N PRO A 149 14.98 -0.89 -5.03
CA PRO A 149 16.44 -1.02 -5.20
C PRO A 149 16.84 -1.50 -6.59
N TYR A 150 16.10 -2.43 -7.19
CA TYR A 150 16.39 -2.96 -8.54
C TYR A 150 16.02 -1.97 -9.65
N VAL A 151 14.98 -1.19 -9.49
CA VAL A 151 14.52 -0.23 -10.50
C VAL A 151 15.39 1.02 -10.49
N GLY A 152 15.77 1.51 -9.30
CA GLY A 152 16.66 2.65 -9.16
C GLY A 152 18.04 2.41 -9.79
N ASP A 153 18.61 1.23 -9.62
CA ASP A 153 19.91 0.88 -10.21
C ASP A 153 19.85 0.68 -11.73
N TYR A 154 18.75 0.14 -12.25
CA TYR A 154 18.53 0.00 -13.67
C TYR A 154 18.43 1.36 -14.38
N LEU A 155 17.68 2.30 -13.80
CA LEU A 155 17.51 3.64 -14.36
C LEU A 155 18.76 4.53 -14.27
N ARG A 156 19.70 4.22 -13.37
CA ARG A 156 20.98 4.95 -13.28
C ARG A 156 22.00 4.53 -14.36
N ARG A 157 21.74 3.43 -15.05
CA ARG A 157 22.64 2.90 -16.11
C ARG A 157 22.32 3.46 -17.49
N PHE A 158 21.24 4.19 -17.65
CA PHE A 158 20.82 4.90 -18.85
C PHE A 158 20.66 6.39 -18.60
#